data_25c9ebfb5939a38cb5874d41afc0b5c4
#
_entry.id   25c9ebfb5939a38cb5874d41afc0b5c4
#
_cell.length_a   1.000
_cell.length_b   1.000
_cell.length_c   1.000
_cell.angle_alpha   90.00
_cell.angle_beta   90.00
_cell.angle_gamma   90.00
#
_symmetry.space_group_name_H-M   'P 1'
#
loop_
_entity.id
_entity.type
_entity.pdbx_description
1 polymer ?
#
loop_
_entity_poly.entity_id
_entity_poly.type
_entity_poly.pdbx_seq_one_letter_code
_entity_poly.pdbx_strand_id
1 'polypeptide(L)'
;DTPHYENVPFEVPSSWVWTNIEELFFVTKLAGFEYTDCLTKDTISSNNEVPIVRAQNVRMGYFVENTNEAISEALSQQLERSALTKKCLLMTFIGAGIGDTCIFPALKRCHLAPNVAKIEPYSNKIDLKYALYYLMSDLGQLGVRGISKSTAQPSLSMATIRSLEIALPPLAEQHRIVAEIEKLFELIDQIEQGKADLQTI
;
A
#
# COMPACT_ATOMS: atom_id res chain seq x y z
N ASP A 1 -29.78 0.62 1.06
CA ASP A 1 -29.53 -0.12 2.31
C ASP A 1 -28.04 -0.03 2.59
N THR A 2 -27.66 0.62 3.69
CA THR A 2 -26.29 0.68 4.15
C THR A 2 -25.97 -0.69 4.75
N PRO A 3 -24.87 -1.36 4.35
CA PRO A 3 -24.49 -2.61 4.98
C PRO A 3 -24.31 -2.39 6.48
N HIS A 4 -25.04 -3.12 7.30
CA HIS A 4 -24.86 -3.12 8.75
C HIS A 4 -23.64 -3.98 9.06
N TYR A 5 -22.54 -3.33 9.40
CA TYR A 5 -21.37 -4.01 9.97
C TYR A 5 -21.67 -4.28 11.45
N GLU A 6 -22.00 -5.51 11.80
CA GLU A 6 -22.48 -5.91 13.15
C GLU A 6 -21.40 -5.92 14.23
N ASN A 7 -20.12 -5.74 13.90
CA ASN A 7 -19.02 -5.76 14.89
C ASN A 7 -17.93 -4.74 14.53
N VAL A 8 -18.32 -3.47 14.38
CA VAL A 8 -17.33 -2.41 14.13
C VAL A 8 -16.49 -2.15 15.38
N PRO A 9 -15.19 -1.81 15.22
CA PRO A 9 -14.29 -1.61 16.36
C PRO A 9 -14.69 -0.47 17.31
N PHE A 10 -15.41 0.54 16.78
CA PHE A 10 -15.92 1.69 17.55
C PHE A 10 -17.01 2.42 16.74
N GLU A 11 -17.79 3.26 17.42
CA GLU A 11 -18.76 4.13 16.79
C GLU A 11 -18.06 5.27 16.03
N VAL A 12 -18.54 5.57 14.84
CA VAL A 12 -18.06 6.68 14.02
C VAL A 12 -19.15 7.75 13.89
N PRO A 13 -18.80 9.02 13.56
CA PRO A 13 -19.80 10.06 13.29
C PRO A 13 -20.82 9.60 12.23
N SER A 14 -22.07 10.07 12.33
CA SER A 14 -23.15 9.67 11.42
C SER A 14 -22.89 9.98 9.94
N SER A 15 -21.95 10.89 9.65
CA SER A 15 -21.50 11.23 8.30
C SER A 15 -20.44 10.27 7.73
N TRP A 16 -19.89 9.35 8.56
CA TRP A 16 -18.93 8.35 8.17
C TRP A 16 -19.64 7.01 7.91
N VAL A 17 -18.98 6.18 7.12
CA VAL A 17 -19.44 4.80 6.88
C VAL A 17 -18.31 3.81 7.10
N TRP A 18 -18.62 2.67 7.68
CA TRP A 18 -17.72 1.53 7.64
C TRP A 18 -17.85 0.85 6.27
N THR A 19 -16.73 0.50 5.70
CA THR A 19 -16.63 -0.23 4.44
C THR A 19 -15.38 -1.11 4.47
N ASN A 20 -15.04 -1.74 3.38
CA ASN A 20 -13.82 -2.54 3.25
C ASN A 20 -13.01 -2.12 2.04
N ILE A 21 -11.79 -2.64 1.94
CA ILE A 21 -10.85 -2.28 0.86
C ILE A 21 -11.42 -2.65 -0.51
N GLU A 22 -12.13 -3.77 -0.67
CA GLU A 22 -12.65 -4.21 -2.00
C GLU A 22 -13.73 -3.29 -2.56
N GLU A 23 -14.49 -2.60 -1.71
CA GLU A 23 -15.51 -1.62 -2.12
C GLU A 23 -14.89 -0.34 -2.70
N LEU A 24 -13.65 -0.03 -2.33
CA LEU A 24 -12.97 1.21 -2.68
C LEU A 24 -11.85 1.00 -3.70
N PHE A 25 -11.26 -0.20 -3.76
CA PHE A 25 -10.03 -0.47 -4.48
C PHE A 25 -10.06 -1.78 -5.24
N PHE A 26 -9.45 -1.77 -6.42
CA PHE A 26 -9.03 -2.98 -7.10
C PHE A 26 -7.75 -3.53 -6.47
N VAL A 27 -7.82 -4.74 -5.90
CA VAL A 27 -6.69 -5.40 -5.25
C VAL A 27 -6.20 -6.56 -6.11
N THR A 28 -4.93 -6.51 -6.51
CA THR A 28 -4.29 -7.56 -7.29
C THR A 28 -2.83 -7.77 -6.89
N LYS A 29 -2.27 -8.89 -7.33
CA LYS A 29 -0.85 -9.22 -7.22
C LYS A 29 -0.37 -9.82 -8.53
N LEU A 30 0.93 -9.99 -8.66
CA LEU A 30 1.52 -10.75 -9.76
C LEU A 30 0.89 -12.15 -9.79
N ALA A 31 0.45 -12.60 -10.98
CA ALA A 31 -0.09 -13.94 -11.15
C ALA A 31 1.04 -14.98 -11.11
N GLY A 32 0.73 -16.22 -10.72
CA GLY A 32 1.72 -17.29 -10.60
C GLY A 32 2.46 -17.54 -11.91
N PHE A 33 1.75 -17.60 -13.05
CA PHE A 33 2.35 -17.81 -14.36
C PHE A 33 3.23 -16.61 -14.80
N GLU A 34 2.87 -15.38 -14.44
CA GLU A 34 3.71 -14.21 -14.74
C GLU A 34 5.06 -14.32 -14.04
N TYR A 35 5.06 -14.87 -12.82
CA TYR A 35 6.29 -15.08 -12.07
C TYR A 35 7.13 -16.24 -12.62
N THR A 36 6.51 -17.38 -12.94
CA THR A 36 7.23 -18.59 -13.37
C THR A 36 7.71 -18.51 -14.82
N ASP A 37 6.89 -17.95 -15.71
CA ASP A 37 7.05 -18.05 -17.13
C ASP A 37 7.54 -16.74 -17.79
N CYS A 38 7.27 -15.60 -17.15
CA CYS A 38 7.55 -14.29 -17.72
C CYS A 38 8.67 -13.53 -16.99
N LEU A 39 8.68 -13.51 -15.65
CA LEU A 39 9.70 -12.82 -14.86
C LEU A 39 10.83 -13.77 -14.48
N THR A 40 11.58 -14.24 -15.48
CA THR A 40 12.68 -15.19 -15.32
C THR A 40 14.04 -14.48 -15.28
N LYS A 41 15.09 -15.21 -14.97
CA LYS A 41 16.46 -14.69 -14.97
C LYS A 41 16.88 -14.13 -16.35
N ASP A 42 16.31 -14.68 -17.43
CA ASP A 42 16.63 -14.28 -18.79
C ASP A 42 15.89 -13.02 -19.24
N THR A 43 14.75 -12.71 -18.61
CA THR A 43 13.91 -11.53 -18.93
C THR A 43 14.20 -10.34 -18.03
N ILE A 44 14.81 -10.57 -16.86
CA ILE A 44 15.14 -9.53 -15.88
C ILE A 44 16.58 -9.05 -16.10
N SER A 45 16.75 -7.75 -16.31
CA SER A 45 18.06 -7.11 -16.45
C SER A 45 17.99 -5.67 -15.96
N SER A 46 19.08 -5.18 -15.38
CA SER A 46 19.20 -3.75 -15.00
C SER A 46 19.20 -2.80 -16.19
N ASN A 47 19.43 -3.31 -17.40
CA ASN A 47 19.47 -2.52 -18.65
C ASN A 47 18.08 -2.37 -19.30
N ASN A 48 17.04 -3.01 -18.76
CA ASN A 48 15.68 -2.89 -19.27
C ASN A 48 15.00 -1.60 -18.75
N GLU A 49 13.89 -1.22 -19.39
CA GLU A 49 13.27 0.10 -19.20
C GLU A 49 12.31 0.17 -18.01
N VAL A 50 11.64 -0.94 -17.66
CA VAL A 50 10.57 -0.97 -16.68
C VAL A 50 11.04 -1.60 -15.36
N PRO A 51 11.32 -0.80 -14.33
CA PRO A 51 11.77 -1.31 -13.04
C PRO A 51 10.75 -2.23 -12.39
N ILE A 52 11.25 -3.27 -11.70
CA ILE A 52 10.44 -4.20 -10.90
C ILE A 52 10.37 -3.68 -9.46
N VAL A 53 9.16 -3.61 -8.91
CA VAL A 53 8.90 -3.21 -7.53
C VAL A 53 8.75 -4.44 -6.66
N ARG A 54 9.68 -4.62 -5.73
CA ARG A 54 9.72 -5.71 -4.75
C ARG A 54 9.33 -5.22 -3.35
N ALA A 55 9.16 -6.13 -2.41
CA ALA A 55 8.87 -5.80 -1.00
C ALA A 55 9.91 -4.85 -0.37
N GLN A 56 11.17 -4.89 -0.81
CA GLN A 56 12.19 -3.95 -0.34
C GLN A 56 11.94 -2.49 -0.75
N ASN A 57 11.13 -2.26 -1.77
CA ASN A 57 10.73 -0.90 -2.21
C ASN A 57 9.52 -0.36 -1.44
N VAL A 58 8.81 -1.23 -0.72
CA VAL A 58 7.65 -0.88 0.09
C VAL A 58 8.07 -0.79 1.54
N ARG A 59 7.96 0.38 2.13
CA ARG A 59 8.18 0.63 3.55
C ARG A 59 6.94 1.27 4.15
N MET A 60 6.74 1.10 5.43
CA MET A 60 5.61 1.71 6.11
C MET A 60 5.66 3.23 5.91
N GLY A 61 4.71 3.75 5.13
CA GLY A 61 4.55 5.17 4.84
C GLY A 61 5.32 5.72 3.64
N TYR A 62 6.33 5.03 3.08
CA TYR A 62 7.12 5.58 1.98
C TYR A 62 7.61 4.54 0.97
N PHE A 63 7.76 4.99 -0.26
CA PHE A 63 8.27 4.20 -1.38
C PHE A 63 9.78 4.43 -1.58
N VAL A 64 10.53 3.34 -1.77
CA VAL A 64 11.97 3.38 -2.07
C VAL A 64 12.19 3.10 -3.56
N GLU A 65 12.70 4.06 -4.29
CA GLU A 65 12.87 3.97 -5.75
C GLU A 65 14.02 3.06 -6.23
N ASN A 66 14.91 2.67 -5.35
CA ASN A 66 16.09 1.89 -5.74
C ASN A 66 15.69 0.48 -6.22
N THR A 67 15.64 0.31 -7.53
CA THR A 67 15.36 -0.98 -8.18
C THR A 67 16.51 -1.30 -9.14
N ASN A 68 17.25 -2.36 -8.84
CA ASN A 68 18.35 -2.84 -9.68
C ASN A 68 17.90 -3.85 -10.75
N GLU A 69 16.60 -4.12 -10.82
CA GLU A 69 16.01 -5.11 -11.72
C GLU A 69 14.89 -4.46 -12.53
N ALA A 70 14.88 -4.76 -13.81
CA ALA A 70 13.86 -4.26 -14.72
C ALA A 70 13.51 -5.34 -15.77
N ILE A 71 12.32 -5.20 -16.37
CA ILE A 71 11.88 -5.97 -17.54
C ILE A 71 11.74 -5.04 -18.74
N SER A 72 11.68 -5.62 -19.95
CA SER A 72 11.44 -4.83 -21.15
C SER A 72 10.04 -4.20 -21.13
N GLU A 73 9.91 -3.06 -21.79
CA GLU A 73 8.60 -2.40 -21.91
C GLU A 73 7.59 -3.29 -22.64
N ALA A 74 8.03 -4.01 -23.68
CA ALA A 74 7.17 -4.94 -24.41
C ALA A 74 6.61 -6.04 -23.51
N LEU A 75 7.42 -6.63 -22.63
CA LEU A 75 6.94 -7.62 -21.66
C LEU A 75 5.99 -7.00 -20.64
N SER A 76 6.30 -5.83 -20.11
CA SER A 76 5.41 -5.13 -19.17
C SER A 76 4.06 -4.78 -19.79
N GLN A 77 4.01 -4.43 -21.07
CA GLN A 77 2.75 -4.16 -21.80
C GLN A 77 1.90 -5.43 -21.99
N GLN A 78 2.53 -6.59 -22.18
CA GLN A 78 1.81 -7.87 -22.23
C GLN A 78 1.20 -8.26 -20.88
N LEU A 79 1.79 -7.79 -19.79
CA LEU A 79 1.37 -8.10 -18.41
C LEU A 79 0.70 -6.88 -17.73
N GLU A 80 -0.15 -6.16 -18.45
CA GLU A 80 -0.73 -4.87 -18.04
C GLU A 80 -1.42 -4.89 -16.66
N ARG A 81 -2.03 -6.02 -16.29
CA ARG A 81 -2.69 -6.17 -14.99
C ARG A 81 -1.72 -5.95 -13.82
N SER A 82 -0.49 -6.38 -13.95
CA SER A 82 0.57 -6.29 -12.94
C SER A 82 1.45 -5.04 -13.11
N ALA A 83 1.18 -4.24 -14.13
CA ALA A 83 1.88 -2.97 -14.35
C ALA A 83 1.44 -1.91 -13.33
N LEU A 84 2.38 -1.04 -12.99
CA LEU A 84 2.20 0.11 -12.10
C LEU A 84 2.32 1.38 -12.94
N THR A 85 1.19 1.94 -13.34
CA THR A 85 1.11 3.10 -14.25
C THR A 85 0.42 4.30 -13.62
N LYS A 86 -0.26 4.11 -12.49
CA LYS A 86 -1.02 5.14 -11.77
C LYS A 86 -0.67 5.13 -10.30
N LYS A 87 -0.93 6.23 -9.61
CA LYS A 87 -0.85 6.28 -8.15
C LYS A 87 -1.79 5.26 -7.53
N CYS A 88 -1.26 4.43 -6.66
CA CYS A 88 -1.99 3.39 -5.94
C CYS A 88 -1.28 3.11 -4.62
N LEU A 89 -1.92 2.36 -3.73
CA LEU A 89 -1.23 1.79 -2.59
C LEU A 89 -0.52 0.50 -3.00
N LEU A 90 0.64 0.28 -2.42
CA LEU A 90 1.38 -0.98 -2.47
C LEU A 90 1.46 -1.55 -1.06
N MET A 91 1.19 -2.84 -0.90
CA MET A 91 1.29 -3.53 0.39
C MET A 91 2.13 -4.79 0.26
N THR A 92 3.08 -4.98 1.14
CA THR A 92 3.80 -6.25 1.27
C THR A 92 2.89 -7.28 1.92
N PHE A 93 2.67 -8.42 1.26
CA PHE A 93 1.76 -9.46 1.74
C PHE A 93 2.45 -10.78 2.13
N ILE A 94 3.77 -10.91 1.88
CA ILE A 94 4.61 -12.04 2.32
C ILE A 94 5.97 -11.52 2.73
N GLY A 95 6.51 -12.03 3.85
CA GLY A 95 7.86 -11.75 4.32
C GLY A 95 7.92 -10.87 5.57
N ALA A 96 9.11 -10.41 5.93
CA ALA A 96 9.35 -9.68 7.19
C ALA A 96 8.60 -8.34 7.29
N GLY A 97 8.28 -7.70 6.15
CA GLY A 97 7.54 -6.44 6.09
C GLY A 97 6.04 -6.61 5.82
N ILE A 98 5.42 -7.71 6.25
CA ILE A 98 3.97 -7.89 6.07
C ILE A 98 3.20 -6.72 6.66
N GLY A 99 2.30 -6.14 5.84
CA GLY A 99 1.51 -4.99 6.19
C GLY A 99 2.19 -3.65 5.91
N ASP A 100 3.50 -3.63 5.61
CA ASP A 100 4.13 -2.41 5.13
C ASP A 100 3.40 -1.91 3.90
N THR A 101 2.95 -0.65 3.96
CA THR A 101 2.11 -0.03 2.95
C THR A 101 2.66 1.35 2.60
N CYS A 102 2.68 1.67 1.31
CA CYS A 102 3.08 2.99 0.81
C CYS A 102 2.28 3.40 -0.42
N ILE A 103 2.40 4.66 -0.82
CA ILE A 103 1.85 5.14 -2.09
C ILE A 103 2.93 4.98 -3.17
N PHE A 104 2.60 4.29 -4.26
CA PHE A 104 3.40 4.29 -5.48
C PHE A 104 3.27 5.66 -6.16
N PRO A 105 4.39 6.38 -6.40
CA PRO A 105 4.33 7.77 -6.86
C PRO A 105 3.93 7.94 -8.34
N ALA A 106 4.01 6.88 -9.13
CA ALA A 106 3.71 6.84 -10.56
C ALA A 106 4.53 7.84 -11.41
N LEU A 107 5.79 8.06 -11.04
CA LEU A 107 6.71 8.93 -11.80
C LEU A 107 7.12 8.30 -13.14
N LYS A 108 7.15 6.98 -13.21
CA LYS A 108 7.39 6.18 -14.39
C LYS A 108 6.66 4.86 -14.30
N ARG A 109 6.50 4.17 -15.44
CA ARG A 109 5.98 2.81 -15.47
C ARG A 109 6.92 1.90 -14.68
N CYS A 110 6.35 1.11 -13.78
CA CYS A 110 7.01 0.03 -13.06
C CYS A 110 6.18 -1.25 -13.18
N HIS A 111 6.69 -2.36 -12.68
CA HIS A 111 6.00 -3.64 -12.70
C HIS A 111 6.06 -4.31 -11.33
N LEU A 112 4.97 -4.99 -10.94
CA LEU A 112 4.95 -5.76 -9.69
C LEU A 112 5.92 -6.94 -9.76
N ALA A 113 6.60 -7.19 -8.66
CA ALA A 113 7.27 -8.45 -8.37
C ALA A 113 6.44 -9.28 -7.36
N PRO A 114 6.82 -10.51 -7.07
CA PRO A 114 6.23 -11.30 -6.01
C PRO A 114 6.24 -10.57 -4.66
N ASN A 115 5.27 -10.89 -3.80
CA ASN A 115 5.13 -10.45 -2.41
C ASN A 115 4.59 -9.02 -2.22
N VAL A 116 4.30 -8.29 -3.30
CA VAL A 116 3.68 -6.96 -3.25
C VAL A 116 2.31 -7.00 -3.92
N ALA A 117 1.30 -6.50 -3.22
CA ALA A 117 -0.04 -6.27 -3.74
C ALA A 117 -0.18 -4.83 -4.23
N LYS A 118 -0.89 -4.65 -5.36
CA LYS A 118 -1.36 -3.37 -5.86
C LYS A 118 -2.80 -3.17 -5.38
N ILE A 119 -3.06 -2.00 -4.81
CA ILE A 119 -4.36 -1.58 -4.28
C ILE A 119 -4.70 -0.25 -4.99
N GLU A 120 -5.38 -0.35 -6.13
CA GLU A 120 -5.67 0.77 -7.03
C GLU A 120 -7.09 1.30 -6.78
N PRO A 121 -7.29 2.62 -6.52
CA PRO A 121 -8.61 3.16 -6.21
C PRO A 121 -9.53 3.10 -7.44
N TYR A 122 -10.81 2.71 -7.23
CA TYR A 122 -11.83 2.73 -8.29
C TYR A 122 -12.23 4.14 -8.69
N SER A 123 -12.08 5.11 -7.79
CA SER A 123 -12.52 6.48 -8.00
C SER A 123 -11.72 7.47 -7.13
N ASN A 124 -11.99 8.76 -7.34
CA ASN A 124 -11.43 9.85 -6.53
C ASN A 124 -12.22 10.13 -5.22
N LYS A 125 -13.11 9.24 -4.80
CA LYS A 125 -13.87 9.37 -3.53
C LYS A 125 -13.04 9.01 -2.31
N ILE A 126 -11.91 8.35 -2.51
CA ILE A 126 -10.95 8.00 -1.46
C ILE A 126 -9.64 8.74 -1.69
N ASP A 127 -9.17 9.45 -0.68
CA ASP A 127 -7.82 10.01 -0.67
C ASP A 127 -6.81 8.93 -0.33
N LEU A 128 -5.76 8.76 -1.16
CA LEU A 128 -4.75 7.72 -0.97
C LEU A 128 -3.93 7.91 0.31
N LYS A 129 -3.69 9.16 0.73
CA LYS A 129 -2.97 9.42 1.98
C LYS A 129 -3.84 9.09 3.19
N TYR A 130 -5.15 9.39 3.13
CA TYR A 130 -6.08 8.97 4.16
C TYR A 130 -6.07 7.45 4.33
N ALA A 131 -6.23 6.71 3.22
CA ALA A 131 -6.21 5.25 3.25
C ALA A 131 -4.85 4.71 3.75
N LEU A 132 -3.72 5.32 3.33
CA LEU A 132 -2.39 4.98 3.81
C LEU A 132 -2.29 5.15 5.33
N TYR A 133 -2.64 6.33 5.86
CA TYR A 133 -2.54 6.61 7.30
C TYR A 133 -3.48 5.75 8.12
N TYR A 134 -4.68 5.44 7.60
CA TYR A 134 -5.56 4.48 8.24
C TYR A 134 -4.91 3.10 8.34
N LEU A 135 -4.36 2.57 7.26
CA LEU A 135 -3.68 1.27 7.25
C LEU A 135 -2.40 1.25 8.11
N MET A 136 -1.73 2.40 8.27
CA MET A 136 -0.58 2.56 9.16
C MET A 136 -0.97 2.62 10.64
N SER A 137 -2.21 3.02 10.96
CA SER A 137 -2.68 3.13 12.33
C SER A 137 -2.71 1.78 13.05
N ASP A 138 -2.74 1.80 14.38
CA ASP A 138 -2.86 0.58 15.18
C ASP A 138 -4.10 -0.24 14.79
N LEU A 139 -5.21 0.44 14.47
CA LEU A 139 -6.44 -0.21 14.02
C LEU A 139 -6.25 -0.94 12.68
N GLY A 140 -5.68 -0.27 11.69
CA GLY A 140 -5.36 -0.88 10.39
C GLY A 140 -4.40 -2.06 10.55
N GLN A 141 -3.38 -1.90 11.38
CA GLN A 141 -2.40 -2.95 11.66
C GLN A 141 -2.97 -4.12 12.48
N LEU A 142 -3.97 -3.88 13.35
CA LEU A 142 -4.71 -4.95 14.01
C LEU A 142 -5.50 -5.78 12.99
N GLY A 143 -6.14 -5.15 12.01
CA GLY A 143 -6.78 -5.84 10.89
C GLY A 143 -5.80 -6.73 10.13
N VAL A 144 -4.64 -6.19 9.75
CA VAL A 144 -3.56 -6.94 9.06
C VAL A 144 -3.05 -8.11 9.91
N ARG A 145 -2.76 -7.89 11.20
CA ARG A 145 -2.20 -8.91 12.12
C ARG A 145 -3.24 -9.93 12.58
N GLY A 146 -4.49 -9.51 12.79
CA GLY A 146 -5.58 -10.38 13.23
C GLY A 146 -5.89 -11.51 12.26
N ILE A 147 -5.60 -11.28 10.99
CA ILE A 147 -5.83 -12.22 9.90
C ILE A 147 -4.57 -13.07 9.61
N SER A 148 -3.39 -12.61 10.03
CA SER A 148 -2.11 -13.33 9.92
C SER A 148 -1.97 -14.46 10.94
N LYS A 149 -3.08 -15.12 11.32
CA LYS A 149 -3.05 -16.23 12.28
C LYS A 149 -2.33 -17.43 11.70
N SER A 150 -1.19 -17.71 12.33
CA SER A 150 -0.41 -18.96 12.34
C SER A 150 0.59 -19.23 11.22
N THR A 151 1.67 -19.86 11.67
CA THR A 151 2.74 -20.61 11.03
C THR A 151 4.05 -19.86 10.75
N ALA A 152 5.12 -20.61 10.59
CA ALA A 152 6.51 -20.15 10.47
C ALA A 152 6.77 -19.08 9.36
N GLN A 153 5.79 -18.80 8.53
CA GLN A 153 5.85 -17.74 7.50
C GLN A 153 4.48 -17.09 7.36
N PRO A 154 4.21 -15.97 8.08
CA PRO A 154 2.95 -15.28 7.97
C PRO A 154 2.76 -14.75 6.54
N SER A 155 1.54 -14.87 6.02
CA SER A 155 1.16 -14.36 4.70
C SER A 155 -0.27 -13.83 4.71
N LEU A 156 -0.52 -12.75 3.97
CA LEU A 156 -1.85 -12.23 3.70
C LEU A 156 -2.35 -12.76 2.36
N SER A 157 -3.56 -13.27 2.32
CA SER A 157 -4.21 -13.57 1.05
C SER A 157 -4.77 -12.28 0.43
N MET A 158 -5.04 -12.31 -0.88
CA MET A 158 -5.74 -11.18 -1.53
C MET A 158 -7.15 -11.01 -0.98
N ALA A 159 -7.83 -12.09 -0.61
CA ALA A 159 -9.13 -12.03 0.05
C ALA A 159 -9.04 -11.30 1.40
N THR A 160 -8.01 -11.59 2.17
CA THR A 160 -7.70 -10.92 3.42
C THR A 160 -7.51 -9.42 3.26
N ILE A 161 -6.69 -8.99 2.28
CA ILE A 161 -6.47 -7.57 2.03
C ILE A 161 -7.77 -6.88 1.62
N ARG A 162 -8.59 -7.54 0.79
CA ARG A 162 -9.89 -7.03 0.36
C ARG A 162 -10.87 -6.84 1.51
N SER A 163 -10.86 -7.73 2.49
CA SER A 163 -11.77 -7.69 3.63
C SER A 163 -11.32 -6.76 4.77
N LEU A 164 -10.16 -6.10 4.66
CA LEU A 164 -9.75 -5.10 5.66
C LEU A 164 -10.80 -3.98 5.73
N GLU A 165 -11.31 -3.76 6.92
CA GLU A 165 -12.29 -2.71 7.19
C GLU A 165 -11.62 -1.34 7.25
N ILE A 166 -12.34 -0.33 6.79
CA ILE A 166 -11.92 1.08 6.86
C ILE A 166 -13.12 1.97 7.20
N ALA A 167 -12.93 2.84 8.17
CA ALA A 167 -13.89 3.91 8.45
C ALA A 167 -13.70 5.03 7.42
N LEU A 168 -14.74 5.31 6.62
CA LEU A 168 -14.67 6.23 5.50
C LEU A 168 -15.43 7.54 5.79
N PRO A 169 -14.73 8.66 6.06
CA PRO A 169 -15.31 9.99 6.11
C PRO A 169 -15.73 10.51 4.74
N PRO A 170 -16.57 11.55 4.66
CA PRO A 170 -16.69 12.37 3.45
C PRO A 170 -15.33 12.89 2.97
N LEU A 171 -15.13 13.02 1.65
CA LEU A 171 -13.82 13.33 1.07
C LEU A 171 -13.19 14.62 1.64
N ALA A 172 -13.99 15.67 1.87
CA ALA A 172 -13.49 16.90 2.47
C ALA A 172 -12.94 16.69 3.89
N GLU A 173 -13.48 15.74 4.63
CA GLU A 173 -12.99 15.38 5.96
C GLU A 173 -11.74 14.50 5.89
N GLN A 174 -11.66 13.58 4.92
CA GLN A 174 -10.41 12.85 4.65
C GLN A 174 -9.25 13.82 4.43
N HIS A 175 -9.44 14.85 3.60
CA HIS A 175 -8.42 15.88 3.35
C HIS A 175 -8.04 16.66 4.61
N ARG A 176 -9.02 17.01 5.48
CA ARG A 176 -8.72 17.68 6.75
C ARG A 176 -7.91 16.82 7.70
N ILE A 177 -8.26 15.53 7.79
CA ILE A 177 -7.53 14.55 8.62
C ILE A 177 -6.11 14.40 8.10
N VAL A 178 -5.93 14.23 6.80
CA VAL A 178 -4.59 14.13 6.19
C VAL A 178 -3.75 15.38 6.48
N ALA A 179 -4.31 16.57 6.29
CA ALA A 179 -3.60 17.82 6.53
C ALA A 179 -3.15 17.96 8.01
N GLU A 180 -3.99 17.54 8.95
CA GLU A 180 -3.63 17.62 10.38
C GLU A 180 -2.56 16.58 10.76
N ILE A 181 -2.63 15.36 10.20
CA ILE A 181 -1.59 14.34 10.39
C ILE A 181 -0.24 14.82 9.84
N GLU A 182 -0.22 15.38 8.63
CA GLU A 182 1.01 15.89 8.00
C GLU A 182 1.63 17.02 8.81
N LYS A 183 0.81 17.94 9.31
CA LYS A 183 1.27 19.00 10.21
C LYS A 183 1.89 18.46 11.49
N LEU A 184 1.33 17.38 12.06
CA LEU A 184 1.91 16.73 13.24
C LEU A 184 3.25 16.08 12.91
N PHE A 185 3.40 15.44 11.76
CA PHE A 185 4.68 14.89 11.32
C PHE A 185 5.74 15.98 11.13
N GLU A 186 5.38 17.10 10.50
CA GLU A 186 6.30 18.26 10.38
C GLU A 186 6.79 18.77 11.74
N LEU A 187 5.90 18.83 12.74
CA LEU A 187 6.28 19.22 14.10
C LEU A 187 7.22 18.22 14.76
N ILE A 188 7.00 16.93 14.55
CA ILE A 188 7.87 15.86 15.08
C ILE A 188 9.27 15.98 14.44
N ASP A 189 9.34 16.14 13.12
CA ASP A 189 10.61 16.30 12.40
C ASP A 189 11.40 17.52 12.91
N GLN A 190 10.72 18.66 13.17
CA GLN A 190 11.34 19.85 13.74
C GLN A 190 11.90 19.60 15.16
N ILE A 191 11.17 18.84 15.98
CA ILE A 191 11.62 18.46 17.33
C ILE A 191 12.86 17.54 17.24
N GLU A 192 12.84 16.57 16.34
CA GLU A 192 13.97 15.65 16.16
C GLU A 192 15.22 16.38 15.65
N GLN A 193 15.07 17.31 14.70
CA GLN A 193 16.17 18.14 14.24
C GLN A 193 16.72 19.00 15.36
N GLY A 194 15.87 19.68 16.13
CA GLY A 194 16.31 20.49 17.27
C GLY A 194 17.04 19.69 18.35
N LYS A 195 16.65 18.43 18.57
CA LYS A 195 17.38 17.52 19.47
C LYS A 195 18.76 17.15 18.93
N ALA A 196 18.85 16.86 17.62
CA ALA A 196 20.12 16.54 16.98
C ALA A 196 21.11 17.71 17.05
N ASP A 197 20.62 18.94 16.82
CA ASP A 197 21.45 20.17 16.92
C ASP A 197 21.99 20.40 18.34
N LEU A 198 21.18 20.09 19.37
CA LEU A 198 21.62 20.22 20.78
C LEU A 198 22.65 19.16 21.20
N GLN A 199 22.69 17.99 20.54
CA GLN A 199 23.69 16.95 20.84
C GLN A 199 25.03 17.19 20.16
N THR A 200 25.11 18.15 19.25
CA THR A 200 26.32 18.50 18.49
C THR A 200 27.07 19.70 19.09
N ILE A 201 26.55 20.28 20.16
CA ILE A 201 27.19 21.36 20.97
C ILE A 201 27.91 20.75 22.18
#